data_44e8412070a2277f773bb88346ac53a2
#
_entry.id   44e8412070a2277f773bb88346ac53a2
#
_cell.length_a   1.000
_cell.length_b   1.000
_cell.length_c   1.000
_cell.angle_alpha   90.00
_cell.angle_beta   90.00
_cell.angle_gamma   90.00
#
_symmetry.space_group_name_H-M   'P 1'
#
loop_
_entity.id
_entity.type
_entity.pdbx_description
1 polymer ?
#
loop_
_entity_poly.entity_id
_entity_poly.type
_entity_poly.pdbx_seq_one_letter_code
_entity_poly.pdbx_strand_id
1 'polypeptide(L)'
;MERFKKVSEIIKPFVKTYFKPCLDDEYDEPIKVDDIMSGIMLVGDSFYGRDYLVEFQLKNKDFGQVRLQKSAGYGTAYREVKPHIIVSINKNNRWKDFDMETESGVAECLAYIK
;
A
#
# COMPACT_ATOMS: atom_id res chain seq x y z
N MET A 1 4.96 -7.96 -10.36
CA MET A 1 5.44 -8.17 -8.98
C MET A 1 6.78 -7.51 -8.67
N GLU A 2 7.63 -7.29 -9.65
CA GLU A 2 8.91 -6.59 -9.43
C GLU A 2 8.73 -5.16 -8.91
N ARG A 3 7.68 -4.48 -9.33
CA ARG A 3 7.38 -3.12 -8.85
C ARG A 3 7.16 -3.10 -7.34
N PHE A 4 6.42 -4.07 -6.81
CA PHE A 4 6.19 -4.17 -5.37
C PHE A 4 7.47 -4.47 -4.62
N LYS A 5 8.33 -5.33 -5.19
CA LYS A 5 9.63 -5.62 -4.62
C LYS A 5 10.49 -4.37 -4.53
N LYS A 6 10.51 -3.57 -5.59
CA LYS A 6 11.25 -2.30 -5.62
C LYS A 6 10.72 -1.32 -4.56
N VAL A 7 9.40 -1.20 -4.43
CA VAL A 7 8.79 -0.36 -3.41
C VAL A 7 9.13 -0.87 -2.01
N SER A 8 9.11 -2.19 -1.81
CA SER A 8 9.50 -2.80 -0.54
C SER A 8 10.93 -2.40 -0.16
N GLU A 9 11.85 -2.48 -1.10
CA GLU A 9 13.25 -2.11 -0.86
C GLU A 9 13.40 -0.63 -0.46
N ILE A 10 12.58 0.24 -1.07
CA ILE A 10 12.61 1.68 -0.80
C ILE A 10 12.11 2.00 0.61
N ILE A 11 10.99 1.41 1.03
CA ILE A 11 10.36 1.76 2.30
C ILE A 11 10.81 0.89 3.48
N LYS A 12 11.40 -0.27 3.21
CA LYS A 12 11.79 -1.25 4.23
C LYS A 12 12.55 -0.66 5.42
N PRO A 13 13.52 0.25 5.25
CA PRO A 13 14.24 0.82 6.39
C PRO A 13 13.35 1.54 7.40
N PHE A 14 12.18 2.00 6.98
CA PHE A 14 11.26 2.78 7.81
C PHE A 14 10.11 1.95 8.38
N VAL A 15 9.96 0.71 7.94
CA VAL A 15 8.84 -0.14 8.29
C VAL A 15 9.19 -1.00 9.50
N LYS A 16 8.27 -1.04 10.48
CA LYS A 16 8.37 -1.92 11.63
C LYS A 16 7.77 -3.30 11.33
N THR A 17 6.59 -3.33 10.74
CA THR A 17 5.85 -4.57 10.49
C THR A 17 4.93 -4.40 9.28
N TYR A 18 4.83 -5.47 8.48
CA TYR A 18 3.84 -5.56 7.42
C TYR A 18 2.69 -6.46 7.83
N PHE A 19 1.51 -6.19 7.29
CA PHE A 19 0.30 -6.96 7.57
C PHE A 19 -0.48 -7.25 6.29
N LYS A 20 -1.07 -8.45 6.24
CA LYS A 20 -2.18 -8.70 5.32
C LYS A 20 -3.41 -8.00 5.90
N PRO A 21 -4.13 -7.16 5.13
CA PRO A 21 -5.32 -6.49 5.66
C PRO A 21 -6.45 -7.47 5.99
N CYS A 22 -7.29 -7.13 6.96
CA CYS A 22 -8.55 -7.82 7.19
C CYS A 22 -9.54 -7.41 6.12
N LEU A 23 -10.00 -8.36 5.30
CA LEU A 23 -10.88 -8.08 4.18
C LEU A 23 -12.35 -8.37 4.46
N ASP A 24 -12.62 -9.45 5.19
CA ASP A 24 -13.95 -10.05 5.24
C ASP A 24 -14.62 -9.99 6.61
N ASP A 25 -13.89 -9.74 7.66
CA ASP A 25 -14.42 -9.71 9.01
C ASP A 25 -13.70 -8.66 9.84
N GLU A 26 -14.46 -7.71 10.36
CA GLU A 26 -13.91 -6.64 11.20
C GLU A 26 -13.32 -7.14 12.52
N TYR A 27 -13.64 -8.38 12.92
CA TYR A 27 -13.11 -9.00 14.12
C TYR A 27 -11.84 -9.82 13.91
N ASP A 28 -11.47 -10.07 12.65
CA ASP A 28 -10.24 -10.78 12.33
C ASP A 28 -9.05 -9.84 12.46
N GLU A 29 -8.00 -10.31 13.11
CA GLU A 29 -6.77 -9.55 13.21
C GLU A 29 -5.95 -9.68 11.92
N PRO A 30 -5.28 -8.61 11.48
CA PRO A 30 -4.39 -8.70 10.33
C PRO A 30 -3.27 -9.71 10.58
N ILE A 31 -2.94 -10.48 9.55
CA ILE A 31 -1.85 -11.45 9.61
C ILE A 31 -0.55 -10.71 9.34
N LYS A 32 0.43 -10.86 10.24
CA LYS A 32 1.77 -10.31 10.05
C LYS A 32 2.46 -11.03 8.91
N VAL A 33 3.16 -10.30 8.06
CA VAL A 33 3.91 -10.84 6.93
C VAL A 33 5.32 -10.25 6.95
N ASP A 34 6.24 -10.92 6.25
CA ASP A 34 7.65 -10.52 6.28
C ASP A 34 7.95 -9.30 5.40
N ASP A 35 7.21 -9.17 4.30
CA ASP A 35 7.42 -8.08 3.35
C ASP A 35 6.16 -7.84 2.51
N ILE A 36 6.23 -6.84 1.63
CA ILE A 36 5.13 -6.50 0.72
C ILE A 36 4.71 -7.69 -0.14
N MET A 37 5.69 -8.45 -0.65
CA MET A 37 5.41 -9.57 -1.54
C MET A 37 4.62 -10.66 -0.83
N SER A 38 5.00 -11.00 0.40
CA SER A 38 4.29 -11.99 1.21
C SER A 38 2.84 -11.55 1.47
N GLY A 39 2.64 -10.27 1.81
CA GLY A 39 1.31 -9.72 2.03
C GLY A 39 0.44 -9.78 0.79
N ILE A 40 0.98 -9.41 -0.36
CA ILE A 40 0.26 -9.44 -1.64
C ILE A 40 -0.10 -10.87 -2.03
N MET A 41 0.81 -11.82 -1.85
CA MET A 41 0.54 -13.21 -2.16
C MET A 41 -0.59 -13.79 -1.30
N LEU A 42 -0.69 -13.39 -0.05
CA LEU A 42 -1.76 -13.84 0.84
C LEU A 42 -3.12 -13.21 0.51
N VAL A 43 -3.12 -11.97 0.04
CA VAL A 43 -4.35 -11.30 -0.40
C VAL A 43 -4.87 -11.88 -1.71
N GLY A 44 -3.97 -12.37 -2.56
CA GLY A 44 -4.34 -12.90 -3.87
C GLY A 44 -4.50 -11.81 -4.92
N ASP A 45 -5.55 -11.90 -5.74
CA ASP A 45 -5.68 -11.03 -6.90
C ASP A 45 -5.94 -9.58 -6.56
N SER A 46 -6.68 -9.30 -5.49
CA SER A 46 -7.01 -7.91 -5.19
C SER A 46 -7.83 -7.75 -3.93
N PHE A 47 -7.83 -6.52 -3.46
CA PHE A 47 -8.83 -5.99 -2.55
C PHE A 47 -9.98 -5.45 -3.41
N TYR A 48 -11.21 -5.83 -3.13
CA TYR A 48 -12.38 -5.47 -3.93
C TYR A 48 -12.29 -5.86 -5.42
N GLY A 49 -11.48 -6.88 -5.73
CA GLY A 49 -11.37 -7.39 -7.10
C GLY A 49 -10.50 -6.55 -8.03
N ARG A 50 -9.80 -5.52 -7.55
CA ARG A 50 -9.10 -4.56 -8.42
C ARG A 50 -7.69 -4.18 -8.00
N ASP A 51 -7.42 -4.13 -6.70
CA ASP A 51 -6.16 -3.63 -6.18
C ASP A 51 -5.47 -4.67 -5.31
N TYR A 52 -4.17 -4.81 -5.48
CA TYR A 52 -3.34 -5.52 -4.52
C TYR A 52 -3.06 -4.58 -3.36
N LEU A 53 -3.16 -5.09 -2.14
CA LEU A 53 -3.03 -4.28 -0.94
C LEU A 53 -2.24 -5.02 0.13
N VAL A 54 -1.29 -4.30 0.73
CA VAL A 54 -0.65 -4.71 1.97
C VAL A 54 -0.59 -3.50 2.89
N GLU A 55 -0.77 -3.73 4.18
CA GLU A 55 -0.66 -2.68 5.19
C GLU A 55 0.67 -2.77 5.92
N PHE A 56 1.10 -1.66 6.51
CA PHE A 56 2.31 -1.65 7.32
C PHE A 56 2.21 -0.61 8.44
N GLN A 57 3.02 -0.83 9.46
CA GLN A 57 3.27 0.16 10.49
C GLN A 57 4.71 0.63 10.37
N LEU A 58 4.91 1.94 10.40
CA LEU A 58 6.25 2.54 10.39
C LEU A 58 6.86 2.49 11.79
N LYS A 59 8.18 2.64 11.85
CA LYS A 59 8.91 2.71 13.12
C LYS A 59 8.49 3.89 13.97
N ASN A 60 8.01 4.97 13.36
CA ASN A 60 7.46 6.14 14.05
C ASN A 60 6.01 5.94 14.52
N LYS A 61 5.46 4.72 14.35
CA LYS A 61 4.11 4.30 14.74
C LYS A 61 2.99 4.74 13.79
N ASP A 62 3.25 5.53 12.76
CA ASP A 62 2.26 5.82 11.73
C ASP A 62 1.96 4.55 10.94
N PHE A 63 0.77 4.50 10.33
CA PHE A 63 0.34 3.39 9.49
C PHE A 63 0.36 3.78 8.02
N GLY A 64 0.47 2.78 7.18
CA GLY A 64 0.43 2.99 5.74
C GLY A 64 -0.08 1.76 5.00
N GLN A 65 -0.25 1.94 3.69
CA GLN A 65 -0.70 0.90 2.77
C GLN A 65 0.09 0.99 1.48
N VAL A 66 0.34 -0.17 0.88
CA VAL A 66 0.87 -0.26 -0.48
C VAL A 66 -0.18 -0.96 -1.32
N ARG A 67 -0.56 -0.36 -2.44
CA ARG A 67 -1.58 -0.93 -3.32
C ARG A 67 -1.26 -0.68 -4.79
N LEU A 68 -1.85 -1.51 -5.64
CA LEU A 68 -1.81 -1.33 -7.08
C LEU A 68 -3.16 -0.76 -7.53
N GLN A 69 -3.19 0.51 -7.85
CA GLN A 69 -4.40 1.18 -8.32
C GLN A 69 -4.60 0.88 -9.80
N LYS A 70 -5.73 0.26 -10.13
CA LYS A 70 -6.10 -0.14 -11.50
C LYS A 70 -7.30 0.62 -12.04
N SER A 71 -7.99 1.37 -11.19
CA SER A 71 -9.22 2.06 -11.58
C SER A 71 -9.37 3.39 -10.86
N ALA A 72 -10.20 4.25 -11.43
CA ALA A 72 -10.54 5.54 -10.84
C ALA A 72 -12.01 5.84 -11.08
N GLY A 73 -12.63 6.61 -10.17
CA GLY A 73 -14.01 7.04 -10.28
C GLY A 73 -15.00 6.01 -9.77
N TYR A 74 -16.28 6.39 -9.75
CA TYR A 74 -17.40 5.58 -9.28
C TYR A 74 -18.56 5.65 -10.26
N GLY A 75 -19.35 4.58 -10.33
CA GLY A 75 -20.55 4.56 -11.17
C GLY A 75 -20.24 4.89 -12.62
N THR A 76 -20.89 5.91 -13.15
CA THR A 76 -20.67 6.35 -14.55
C THR A 76 -19.31 7.00 -14.77
N ALA A 77 -18.65 7.45 -13.72
CA ALA A 77 -17.29 8.01 -13.81
C ALA A 77 -16.20 6.95 -13.65
N TYR A 78 -16.58 5.68 -13.46
CA TYR A 78 -15.63 4.58 -13.36
C TYR A 78 -14.84 4.43 -14.66
N ARG A 79 -13.53 4.26 -14.53
CA ARG A 79 -12.65 3.97 -15.66
C ARG A 79 -11.45 3.15 -15.20
N GLU A 80 -10.94 2.34 -16.10
CA GLU A 80 -9.67 1.67 -15.88
C GLU A 80 -8.54 2.67 -16.14
N VAL A 81 -7.48 2.58 -15.36
CA VAL A 81 -6.29 3.41 -15.51
C VAL A 81 -5.06 2.52 -15.62
N LYS A 82 -3.97 3.08 -16.14
CA LYS A 82 -2.69 2.37 -16.13
C LYS A 82 -2.34 2.04 -14.67
N PRO A 83 -2.02 0.76 -14.35
CA PRO A 83 -1.72 0.38 -12.98
C PRO A 83 -0.57 1.18 -12.38
N HIS A 84 -0.79 1.75 -11.20
CA HIS A 84 0.21 2.51 -10.45
C HIS A 84 0.35 1.93 -9.06
N ILE A 85 1.57 1.83 -8.57
CA ILE A 85 1.82 1.49 -7.18
C ILE A 85 1.76 2.75 -6.36
N ILE A 86 0.82 2.78 -5.42
CA ILE A 86 0.57 3.90 -4.53
C ILE A 86 0.96 3.48 -3.11
N VAL A 87 1.70 4.33 -2.43
CA VAL A 87 1.91 4.23 -0.98
C VAL A 87 1.08 5.34 -0.34
N SER A 88 0.24 4.95 0.60
CA SER A 88 -0.58 5.89 1.36
C SER A 88 -0.12 5.87 2.81
N ILE A 89 0.11 7.03 3.39
CA ILE A 89 0.56 7.18 4.78
C ILE A 89 -0.51 7.90 5.59
N ASN A 90 -0.87 7.31 6.73
CA ASN A 90 -1.80 7.93 7.68
C ASN A 90 -0.99 8.59 8.79
N LYS A 91 -1.06 9.91 8.83
CA LYS A 91 -0.44 10.74 9.87
C LYS A 91 -1.51 11.64 10.48
N ASN A 92 -1.72 11.54 11.77
CA ASN A 92 -2.72 12.34 12.48
C ASN A 92 -4.12 12.18 11.88
N ASN A 93 -4.50 10.94 11.54
CA ASN A 93 -5.79 10.60 10.92
C ASN A 93 -6.02 11.20 9.53
N ARG A 94 -4.95 11.60 8.87
CA ARG A 94 -5.00 12.08 7.48
C ARG A 94 -4.18 11.19 6.60
N TRP A 95 -4.79 10.72 5.52
CA TRP A 95 -4.13 9.91 4.52
C TRP A 95 -3.52 10.78 3.44
N LYS A 96 -2.30 10.49 3.07
CA LYS A 96 -1.65 11.14 1.93
C LYS A 96 -1.09 10.06 1.01
N ASP A 97 -1.40 10.17 -0.29
CA ASP A 97 -1.01 9.20 -1.32
C ASP A 97 0.25 9.68 -2.05
N PHE A 98 1.10 8.71 -2.37
CA PHE A 98 2.33 8.95 -3.13
C PHE A 98 2.39 7.96 -4.28
N ASP A 99 2.61 8.46 -5.51
CA ASP A 99 2.78 7.63 -6.68
C ASP A 99 4.23 7.13 -6.74
N MET A 100 4.43 5.87 -6.46
CA MET A 100 5.76 5.26 -6.40
C MET A 100 6.31 4.90 -7.79
N GLU A 101 5.57 5.19 -8.84
CA GLU A 101 6.04 5.04 -10.22
C GLU A 101 6.82 6.28 -10.70
N THR A 102 6.81 7.37 -9.94
CA THR A 102 7.51 8.60 -10.27
C THR A 102 8.64 8.89 -9.28
N GLU A 103 9.72 9.50 -9.76
CA GLU A 103 10.83 9.91 -8.89
C GLU A 103 10.38 10.93 -7.85
N SER A 104 9.55 11.89 -8.25
CA SER A 104 9.03 12.90 -7.33
C SER A 104 8.14 12.28 -6.26
N GLY A 105 7.28 11.33 -6.62
CA GLY A 105 6.42 10.63 -5.66
C GLY A 105 7.24 9.86 -4.63
N VAL A 106 8.29 9.16 -5.07
CA VAL A 106 9.20 8.45 -4.17
C VAL A 106 9.89 9.42 -3.22
N ALA A 107 10.44 10.50 -3.74
CA ALA A 107 11.14 11.50 -2.92
C ALA A 107 10.21 12.14 -1.90
N GLU A 108 9.00 12.50 -2.30
CA GLU A 108 8.00 13.07 -1.40
C GLU A 108 7.59 12.09 -0.30
N CYS A 109 7.41 10.81 -0.68
CA CYS A 109 7.06 9.76 0.27
C CYS A 109 8.15 9.60 1.33
N LEU A 110 9.40 9.50 0.92
CA LEU A 110 10.52 9.35 1.84
C LEU A 110 10.68 10.56 2.77
N ALA A 111 10.50 11.76 2.24
CA ALA A 111 10.53 12.97 3.03
C ALA A 111 9.39 13.01 4.07
N TYR A 112 8.22 12.50 3.70
CA TYR A 112 7.06 12.47 4.57
C TYR A 112 7.18 11.45 5.70
N ILE A 113 7.83 10.31 5.42
CA ILE A 113 8.06 9.23 6.39
C ILE A 113 9.10 9.63 7.45
N LYS A 114 10.08 10.40 7.06
CA LYS A 114 11.18 10.78 7.97
C LYS A 114 10.78 11.71 9.11
#